data_5b2c1c1f9141006c230d8de2579a50e9
#
_entry.id   5b2c1c1f9141006c230d8de2579a50e9
#
_cell.length_a   1.000
_cell.length_b   1.000
_cell.length_c   1.000
_cell.angle_alpha   90.00
_cell.angle_beta   90.00
_cell.angle_gamma   90.00
#
_symmetry.space_group_name_H-M   'P 1'
#
loop_
_entity.id
_entity.type
_entity.pdbx_description
1 polymer ?
#
loop_
_entity_poly.entity_id
_entity_poly.type
_entity_poly.pdbx_seq_one_letter_code
_entity_poly.pdbx_strand_id
1 'polypeptide(L)'
;DYNRVTVHEGGQCIPYSLNSESWTDIPMFINEGAIIPTQDVQDYVGQETVDHVTVDIFPSGRETSFRYYDDDGETYDYEDGVYFTQEISAQGTGNTEVKIGAVDGSHNSGLDYYYLAVHGQAATEVTSNGSLPYYDDYNALLAAPGEGWTVGKDVYGDVTYIKAYAASDSNSTYTLEGSSPVDADGQTYEAEYASLFGASTDTQASVNQNHSGYSGAGFVDKLEAAGAGVTFYAKVANAGDYDVTFRYANGDAAERSLSVYVNGSYIGKTIMPSTGHWDTWADCLMQLPLA
;
A
#
# COMPACT_ATOMS: atom_id res chain seq x y z
N ASP A 1 -10.29 -5.11 -9.46
CA ASP A 1 -9.34 -5.91 -8.67
C ASP A 1 -8.40 -4.97 -7.94
N TYR A 2 -8.73 -4.64 -6.69
CA TYR A 2 -7.97 -3.69 -5.86
C TYR A 2 -6.56 -4.22 -5.49
N ASN A 3 -6.21 -5.40 -5.93
CA ASN A 3 -4.97 -6.10 -5.56
C ASN A 3 -3.82 -5.90 -6.56
N ARG A 4 -3.92 -4.95 -7.50
CA ARG A 4 -2.86 -4.67 -8.47
C ARG A 4 -2.41 -3.23 -8.35
N VAL A 5 -1.29 -3.02 -7.67
CA VAL A 5 -0.68 -1.70 -7.58
C VAL A 5 0.41 -1.58 -8.64
N THR A 6 0.21 -0.65 -9.56
CA THR A 6 1.20 -0.28 -10.56
C THR A 6 1.50 1.21 -10.42
N VAL A 7 2.77 1.55 -10.25
CA VAL A 7 3.19 2.96 -10.20
C VAL A 7 3.28 3.51 -11.62
N HIS A 8 2.64 4.63 -11.87
CA HIS A 8 2.69 5.35 -13.13
C HIS A 8 3.27 6.74 -12.92
N GLU A 9 4.19 7.12 -13.78
CA GLU A 9 4.66 8.50 -13.85
C GLU A 9 3.52 9.41 -14.34
N GLY A 10 3.44 10.61 -13.78
CA GLY A 10 2.44 11.60 -14.19
C GLY A 10 2.62 12.08 -15.65
N GLY A 11 1.55 12.66 -16.22
CA GLY A 11 1.59 13.25 -17.56
C GLY A 11 1.56 12.27 -18.72
N GLN A 12 1.26 11.00 -18.47
CA GLN A 12 1.15 9.95 -19.48
C GLN A 12 -0.30 9.70 -19.89
N CYS A 13 -0.47 9.21 -21.12
CA CYS A 13 -1.73 8.65 -21.61
C CYS A 13 -1.66 7.13 -21.48
N ILE A 14 -2.39 6.54 -20.54
CA ILE A 14 -2.38 5.11 -20.27
C ILE A 14 -3.55 4.48 -21.03
N PRO A 15 -3.29 3.67 -22.09
CA PRO A 15 -4.36 2.94 -22.77
C PRO A 15 -4.92 1.87 -21.83
N TYR A 16 -6.23 1.82 -21.69
CA TYR A 16 -6.92 0.85 -20.88
C TYR A 16 -8.11 0.26 -21.63
N SER A 17 -8.25 -1.06 -21.59
CA SER A 17 -9.40 -1.75 -22.19
C SER A 17 -10.37 -2.16 -21.09
N LEU A 18 -11.53 -1.55 -21.03
CA LEU A 18 -12.59 -1.92 -20.12
C LEU A 18 -13.27 -3.22 -20.58
N ASN A 19 -13.39 -4.18 -19.68
CA ASN A 19 -14.27 -5.32 -19.88
C ASN A 19 -15.68 -4.93 -19.40
N SER A 20 -16.63 -4.85 -20.32
CA SER A 20 -18.02 -4.45 -20.01
C SER A 20 -18.77 -5.42 -19.11
N GLU A 21 -18.24 -6.61 -18.88
CA GLU A 21 -18.83 -7.65 -18.04
C GLU A 21 -18.27 -7.68 -16.61
N SER A 22 -17.24 -6.87 -16.31
CA SER A 22 -16.60 -6.83 -15.00
C SER A 22 -16.51 -5.41 -14.45
N TRP A 23 -17.20 -5.19 -13.33
CA TRP A 23 -17.11 -3.93 -12.58
C TRP A 23 -15.75 -3.74 -11.90
N THR A 24 -14.94 -4.80 -11.79
CA THR A 24 -13.61 -4.76 -11.17
C THR A 24 -12.53 -4.24 -12.11
N ASP A 25 -12.84 -4.03 -13.39
CA ASP A 25 -11.91 -3.56 -14.40
C ASP A 25 -11.91 -2.03 -14.58
N ILE A 26 -12.54 -1.29 -13.66
CA ILE A 26 -12.48 0.18 -13.69
C ILE A 26 -11.13 0.63 -13.15
N PRO A 27 -10.32 1.36 -13.96
CA PRO A 27 -9.03 1.84 -13.48
C PRO A 27 -9.22 2.91 -12.40
N MET A 28 -8.58 2.73 -11.26
CA MET A 28 -8.50 3.71 -10.19
C MET A 28 -7.05 4.10 -9.97
N PHE A 29 -6.81 5.39 -9.79
CA PHE A 29 -5.48 5.93 -9.55
C PHE A 29 -5.47 6.73 -8.25
N ILE A 30 -4.46 6.49 -7.43
CA ILE A 30 -4.17 7.27 -6.23
C ILE A 30 -3.00 8.19 -6.54
N ASN A 31 -3.17 9.48 -6.34
CA ASN A 31 -2.09 10.42 -6.52
C ASN A 31 -1.08 10.34 -5.37
N GLU A 32 0.19 10.51 -5.67
CA GLU A 32 1.20 10.80 -4.65
C GLU A 32 0.78 12.03 -3.83
N GLY A 33 0.84 11.93 -2.52
CA GLY A 33 0.34 12.95 -1.59
C GLY A 33 -1.15 12.82 -1.27
N ALA A 34 -1.86 11.79 -1.73
CA ALA A 34 -3.28 11.61 -1.42
C ALA A 34 -3.48 11.34 0.09
N ILE A 35 -4.53 11.95 0.63
CA ILE A 35 -5.07 11.71 1.97
C ILE A 35 -6.54 11.36 1.79
N ILE A 36 -6.91 10.12 2.08
CA ILE A 36 -8.22 9.56 1.71
C ILE A 36 -8.90 9.03 2.98
N PRO A 37 -9.87 9.74 3.54
CA PRO A 37 -10.66 9.22 4.65
C PRO A 37 -11.67 8.19 4.15
N THR A 38 -11.83 7.12 4.91
CA THR A 38 -12.79 6.04 4.68
C THR A 38 -13.52 5.71 5.96
N GLN A 39 -14.75 5.23 5.85
CA GLN A 39 -15.59 4.77 6.94
C GLN A 39 -15.96 3.32 6.72
N ASP A 40 -16.41 2.65 7.78
CA ASP A 40 -17.00 1.32 7.67
C ASP A 40 -18.22 1.33 6.75
N VAL A 41 -18.41 0.22 6.04
CA VAL A 41 -19.52 0.08 5.07
C VAL A 41 -20.84 0.07 5.80
N GLN A 42 -21.73 0.96 5.43
CA GLN A 42 -23.10 1.06 5.92
C GLN A 42 -24.09 0.93 4.76
N ASP A 43 -25.27 0.34 5.01
CA ASP A 43 -26.33 0.24 3.98
C ASP A 43 -27.00 1.59 3.73
N TYR A 44 -27.03 2.46 4.74
CA TYR A 44 -27.56 3.83 4.64
C TYR A 44 -26.87 4.75 5.68
N VAL A 45 -26.86 6.04 5.40
CA VAL A 45 -26.26 7.07 6.27
C VAL A 45 -26.97 7.08 7.63
N GLY A 46 -26.17 7.02 8.71
CA GLY A 46 -26.70 7.04 10.09
C GLY A 46 -27.20 5.68 10.59
N GLN A 47 -26.89 4.57 9.90
CA GLN A 47 -27.16 3.22 10.39
C GLN A 47 -26.41 2.92 11.67
N GLU A 48 -25.15 3.33 11.73
CA GLU A 48 -24.28 3.18 12.88
C GLU A 48 -23.62 4.52 13.22
N THR A 49 -23.27 4.71 14.50
CA THR A 49 -22.50 5.89 14.91
C THR A 49 -21.08 5.75 14.42
N VAL A 50 -20.56 6.77 13.77
CA VAL A 50 -19.17 6.83 13.33
C VAL A 50 -18.34 7.40 14.47
N ASP A 51 -17.63 6.56 15.20
CA ASP A 51 -16.71 6.94 16.28
C ASP A 51 -15.25 7.00 15.84
N HIS A 52 -14.96 6.53 14.62
CA HIS A 52 -13.64 6.58 14.02
C HIS A 52 -13.70 6.72 12.51
N VAL A 53 -12.60 7.22 11.94
CA VAL A 53 -12.37 7.31 10.50
C VAL A 53 -10.98 6.75 10.21
N THR A 54 -10.88 5.86 9.24
CA THR A 54 -9.59 5.44 8.70
C THR A 54 -9.12 6.45 7.66
N VAL A 55 -7.86 6.85 7.72
CA VAL A 55 -7.28 7.82 6.79
C VAL A 55 -6.07 7.20 6.12
N ASP A 56 -6.24 6.84 4.85
CA ASP A 56 -5.14 6.35 4.01
C ASP A 56 -4.28 7.53 3.56
N ILE A 57 -3.00 7.52 3.88
CA ILE A 57 -2.05 8.58 3.59
C ILE A 57 -0.94 8.02 2.70
N PHE A 58 -0.78 8.60 1.52
CA PHE A 58 0.28 8.30 0.55
C PHE A 58 1.26 9.47 0.52
N PRO A 59 2.27 9.51 1.41
CA PRO A 59 3.09 10.70 1.61
C PRO A 59 3.85 11.10 0.36
N SER A 60 4.14 12.39 0.24
CA SER A 60 5.01 12.94 -0.79
C SER A 60 6.04 13.89 -0.21
N GLY A 61 7.05 14.25 -1.00
CA GLY A 61 8.06 15.24 -0.59
C GLY A 61 7.49 16.65 -0.38
N ARG A 62 6.25 16.90 -0.79
CA ARG A 62 5.53 18.15 -0.58
C ARG A 62 4.44 17.94 0.45
N GLU A 63 4.21 18.92 1.30
CA GLU A 63 3.06 18.90 2.19
C GLU A 63 1.76 18.93 1.37
N THR A 64 0.87 18.00 1.70
CA THR A 64 -0.48 17.92 1.17
C THR A 64 -1.45 17.89 2.32
N SER A 65 -2.69 18.33 2.11
CA SER A 65 -3.72 18.33 3.15
C SER A 65 -5.08 17.93 2.62
N PHE A 66 -5.88 17.41 3.53
CA PHE A 66 -7.29 17.12 3.36
C PHE A 66 -8.06 17.76 4.52
N ARG A 67 -9.19 18.39 4.24
CA ARG A 67 -10.09 18.91 5.27
C ARG A 67 -11.27 17.96 5.44
N TYR A 68 -11.28 17.26 6.57
CA TYR A 68 -12.45 16.48 6.98
C TYR A 68 -13.54 17.42 7.44
N TYR A 69 -14.79 17.17 7.04
CA TYR A 69 -15.96 17.96 7.35
C TYR A 69 -17.10 17.05 7.80
N ASP A 70 -17.85 17.51 8.81
CA ASP A 70 -19.04 16.84 9.29
C ASP A 70 -20.03 17.88 9.84
N ASP A 71 -21.35 17.60 9.75
CA ASP A 71 -22.44 18.38 10.32
C ASP A 71 -23.63 17.44 10.62
N ASP A 72 -24.77 17.97 10.97
CA ASP A 72 -25.96 17.16 11.29
C ASP A 72 -26.64 16.57 10.03
N GLY A 73 -26.27 16.99 8.84
CA GLY A 73 -26.81 16.54 7.55
C GLY A 73 -28.29 16.89 7.31
N GLU A 74 -28.94 17.67 8.19
CA GLU A 74 -30.37 17.95 8.17
C GLU A 74 -30.70 19.43 8.17
N THR A 75 -29.96 20.27 8.91
CA THR A 75 -30.25 21.68 9.07
C THR A 75 -29.27 22.60 8.33
N TYR A 76 -29.52 23.88 8.33
CA TYR A 76 -28.61 24.93 7.81
C TYR A 76 -27.76 25.56 8.93
N ASP A 77 -27.71 24.94 10.10
CA ASP A 77 -26.98 25.49 11.26
C ASP A 77 -25.47 25.57 11.00
N TYR A 78 -24.96 24.88 10.00
CA TYR A 78 -23.58 25.00 9.54
C TYR A 78 -23.26 26.46 9.07
N GLU A 79 -24.25 27.22 8.56
CA GLU A 79 -24.07 28.62 8.19
C GLU A 79 -23.78 29.51 9.42
N ASP A 80 -24.21 29.05 10.60
CA ASP A 80 -24.01 29.70 11.89
C ASP A 80 -22.84 29.13 12.69
N GLY A 81 -22.00 28.29 12.06
CA GLY A 81 -20.80 27.72 12.66
C GLY A 81 -21.01 26.38 13.38
N VAL A 82 -22.21 25.76 13.25
CA VAL A 82 -22.48 24.41 13.78
C VAL A 82 -22.07 23.37 12.77
N TYR A 83 -20.79 23.27 12.56
CA TYR A 83 -20.12 22.24 11.76
C TYR A 83 -18.88 21.76 12.50
N PHE A 84 -18.28 20.69 12.02
CA PHE A 84 -16.99 20.17 12.46
C PHE A 84 -16.04 20.13 11.27
N THR A 85 -14.87 20.73 11.38
CA THR A 85 -13.78 20.48 10.45
C THR A 85 -12.46 20.26 11.16
N GLN A 86 -11.65 19.37 10.61
CA GLN A 86 -10.24 19.22 10.95
C GLN A 86 -9.39 19.07 9.69
N GLU A 87 -8.26 19.76 9.65
CA GLU A 87 -7.28 19.61 8.59
C GLU A 87 -6.30 18.50 8.96
N ILE A 88 -6.13 17.53 8.06
CA ILE A 88 -5.11 16.47 8.15
C ILE A 88 -4.10 16.76 7.07
N SER A 89 -2.83 16.94 7.43
CA SER A 89 -1.76 17.13 6.45
C SER A 89 -0.63 16.13 6.65
N ALA A 90 0.10 15.86 5.56
CA ALA A 90 1.23 14.95 5.59
C ALA A 90 2.35 15.42 4.66
N GLN A 91 3.59 15.17 5.07
CA GLN A 91 4.78 15.42 4.29
C GLN A 91 5.87 14.42 4.67
N GLY A 92 6.57 13.89 3.68
CA GLY A 92 7.76 13.08 3.89
C GLY A 92 8.01 12.09 2.77
N THR A 93 9.27 11.69 2.63
CA THR A 93 9.73 10.62 1.73
C THR A 93 10.76 9.72 2.41
N GLY A 94 10.94 9.86 3.69
CA GLY A 94 11.85 9.14 4.55
C GLY A 94 11.28 9.22 5.95
N ASN A 95 11.62 10.25 6.71
CA ASN A 95 10.82 10.60 7.88
C ASN A 95 9.55 11.30 7.41
N THR A 96 8.42 10.87 7.91
CA THR A 96 7.13 11.46 7.56
C THR A 96 6.53 12.16 8.77
N GLU A 97 5.99 13.34 8.53
CA GLU A 97 5.23 14.10 9.49
C GLU A 97 3.76 14.11 9.06
N VAL A 98 2.87 13.71 9.97
CA VAL A 98 1.42 13.81 9.81
C VAL A 98 0.89 14.76 10.88
N LYS A 99 0.11 15.75 10.48
CA LYS A 99 -0.52 16.72 11.39
C LYS A 99 -2.02 16.58 11.35
N ILE A 100 -2.63 16.67 12.53
CA ILE A 100 -4.06 16.83 12.71
C ILE A 100 -4.27 18.20 13.32
N GLY A 101 -4.98 19.08 12.61
CA GLY A 101 -5.30 20.42 13.06
C GLY A 101 -6.27 20.43 14.24
N ALA A 102 -6.37 21.57 14.92
CA ALA A 102 -7.43 21.79 15.89
C ALA A 102 -8.82 21.76 15.20
N VAL A 103 -9.84 21.39 15.95
CA VAL A 103 -11.23 21.46 15.48
C VAL A 103 -11.61 22.92 15.19
N ASP A 104 -12.27 23.13 14.08
CA ASP A 104 -12.99 24.37 13.75
C ASP A 104 -14.48 24.05 13.60
N GLY A 105 -15.32 24.90 14.19
CA GLY A 105 -16.76 24.71 14.30
C GLY A 105 -17.19 24.21 15.68
N SER A 106 -18.50 24.05 15.88
CA SER A 106 -19.10 23.71 17.17
C SER A 106 -19.96 22.44 17.17
N HIS A 107 -20.05 21.75 16.01
CA HIS A 107 -20.72 20.48 15.90
C HIS A 107 -19.91 19.37 16.57
N ASN A 108 -20.57 18.50 17.32
CA ASN A 108 -19.95 17.28 17.87
C ASN A 108 -20.07 16.15 16.87
N SER A 109 -18.98 15.85 16.17
CA SER A 109 -18.92 14.76 15.16
C SER A 109 -19.06 13.35 15.77
N GLY A 110 -18.86 13.19 17.08
CA GLY A 110 -18.81 11.89 17.73
C GLY A 110 -17.52 11.09 17.46
N LEU A 111 -16.56 11.67 16.75
CA LEU A 111 -15.29 10.98 16.47
C LEU A 111 -14.39 10.94 17.70
N ASP A 112 -13.95 9.75 18.06
CA ASP A 112 -12.94 9.51 19.11
C ASP A 112 -11.55 9.43 18.51
N TYR A 113 -11.39 8.76 17.34
CA TYR A 113 -10.09 8.44 16.77
C TYR A 113 -10.05 8.59 15.24
N TYR A 114 -8.86 8.95 14.75
CA TYR A 114 -8.41 8.65 13.39
C TYR A 114 -7.48 7.44 13.43
N TYR A 115 -7.70 6.47 12.53
CA TYR A 115 -6.75 5.41 12.24
C TYR A 115 -5.97 5.80 11.00
N LEU A 116 -4.77 6.38 11.18
CA LEU A 116 -3.92 6.82 10.08
C LEU A 116 -3.16 5.62 9.54
N ALA A 117 -3.34 5.31 8.27
CA ALA A 117 -2.58 4.30 7.54
C ALA A 117 -1.58 5.01 6.63
N VAL A 118 -0.32 5.11 7.06
CA VAL A 118 0.75 5.78 6.32
C VAL A 118 1.45 4.76 5.44
N HIS A 119 1.15 4.77 4.14
CA HIS A 119 1.60 3.79 3.17
C HIS A 119 3.04 4.02 2.70
N GLY A 120 3.71 2.92 2.33
CA GLY A 120 5.07 2.93 1.82
C GLY A 120 6.13 3.14 2.89
N GLN A 121 5.78 2.96 4.16
CA GLN A 121 6.68 3.18 5.30
C GLN A 121 6.46 2.15 6.41
N ALA A 122 7.57 1.57 6.91
CA ALA A 122 7.60 0.82 8.16
C ALA A 122 8.42 1.63 9.17
N ALA A 123 7.76 2.43 9.99
CA ALA A 123 8.43 3.24 11.00
C ALA A 123 9.14 2.37 12.03
N THR A 124 10.26 2.84 12.55
CA THR A 124 10.96 2.26 13.70
C THR A 124 10.58 2.96 15.01
N GLU A 125 10.06 4.18 14.91
CA GLU A 125 9.53 4.96 16.02
C GLU A 125 8.45 5.92 15.52
N VAL A 126 7.41 6.12 16.33
CA VAL A 126 6.41 7.17 16.13
C VAL A 126 6.33 8.02 17.40
N THR A 127 6.45 9.33 17.21
CA THR A 127 6.39 10.29 18.31
C THR A 127 5.26 11.30 18.12
N SER A 128 4.58 11.65 19.22
CA SER A 128 3.66 12.80 19.31
C SER A 128 3.73 13.33 20.75
N ASN A 129 4.43 14.47 20.94
CA ASN A 129 4.75 14.98 22.30
C ASN A 129 5.51 13.98 23.19
N GLY A 130 6.21 13.04 22.60
CA GLY A 130 6.93 11.92 23.21
C GLY A 130 6.76 10.64 22.40
N SER A 131 7.46 9.58 22.76
CA SER A 131 7.34 8.28 22.08
C SER A 131 5.97 7.67 22.32
N LEU A 132 5.28 7.23 21.26
CA LEU A 132 4.01 6.55 21.35
C LEU A 132 4.20 5.05 21.65
N PRO A 133 3.25 4.40 22.37
CA PRO A 133 3.29 2.95 22.58
C PRO A 133 3.23 2.19 21.25
N TYR A 134 4.12 1.21 21.10
CA TYR A 134 4.09 0.24 20.00
C TYR A 134 3.22 -0.96 20.40
N TYR A 135 2.44 -1.47 19.44
CA TYR A 135 1.61 -2.67 19.58
C TYR A 135 2.04 -3.72 18.57
N ASP A 136 1.94 -5.00 18.93
CA ASP A 136 2.47 -6.12 18.13
C ASP A 136 1.74 -6.32 16.81
N ASP A 137 0.45 -5.92 16.73
CA ASP A 137 -0.37 -6.00 15.52
C ASP A 137 -1.49 -4.96 15.50
N TYR A 138 -2.18 -4.87 14.36
CA TYR A 138 -3.26 -3.92 14.15
C TYR A 138 -4.46 -4.15 15.10
N ASN A 139 -4.80 -5.40 15.43
CA ASN A 139 -5.91 -5.68 16.34
C ASN A 139 -5.59 -5.25 17.78
N ALA A 140 -4.34 -5.43 18.19
CA ALA A 140 -3.86 -4.94 19.50
C ALA A 140 -3.90 -3.40 19.54
N LEU A 141 -3.55 -2.72 18.45
CA LEU A 141 -3.66 -1.27 18.32
C LEU A 141 -5.12 -0.80 18.38
N LEU A 142 -6.04 -1.45 17.69
CA LEU A 142 -7.46 -1.12 17.74
C LEU A 142 -8.02 -1.23 19.16
N ALA A 143 -7.64 -2.29 19.89
CA ALA A 143 -8.07 -2.54 21.27
C ALA A 143 -7.39 -1.64 22.30
N ALA A 144 -6.38 -0.86 21.92
CA ALA A 144 -5.65 0.01 22.82
C ALA A 144 -6.56 1.10 23.41
N PRO A 145 -6.40 1.46 24.70
CA PRO A 145 -7.25 2.46 25.35
C PRO A 145 -6.93 3.90 24.95
N GLY A 146 -5.87 4.13 24.19
CA GLY A 146 -5.41 5.45 23.76
C GLY A 146 -4.59 5.38 22.49
N GLU A 147 -3.80 6.43 22.24
CA GLU A 147 -2.93 6.53 21.08
C GLU A 147 -1.83 5.46 21.07
N GLY A 148 -1.37 5.12 19.90
CA GLY A 148 -0.29 4.17 19.70
C GLY A 148 -0.07 3.89 18.22
N TRP A 149 0.82 2.95 17.94
CA TRP A 149 1.16 2.62 16.56
C TRP A 149 1.60 1.16 16.40
N THR A 150 1.54 0.70 15.18
CA THR A 150 2.08 -0.59 14.74
C THR A 150 2.51 -0.52 13.28
N VAL A 151 3.23 -1.53 12.81
CA VAL A 151 3.57 -1.69 11.39
C VAL A 151 2.89 -2.93 10.83
N GLY A 152 2.61 -2.89 9.54
CA GLY A 152 2.02 -4.00 8.81
C GLY A 152 2.36 -3.95 7.34
N LYS A 153 1.69 -4.81 6.59
CA LYS A 153 1.75 -4.82 5.13
C LYS A 153 0.33 -4.91 4.58
N ASP A 154 0.12 -4.21 3.49
CA ASP A 154 -1.10 -4.29 2.71
C ASP A 154 -0.78 -4.42 1.21
N VAL A 155 -1.78 -4.18 0.35
CA VAL A 155 -1.63 -4.23 -1.11
C VAL A 155 -0.68 -3.17 -1.66
N TYR A 156 -0.38 -2.11 -0.90
CA TYR A 156 0.54 -1.03 -1.26
C TYR A 156 1.95 -1.23 -0.69
N GLY A 157 2.20 -2.31 0.05
CA GLY A 157 3.47 -2.64 0.68
C GLY A 157 3.46 -2.37 2.19
N ASP A 158 4.59 -1.86 2.70
CA ASP A 158 4.69 -1.54 4.12
C ASP A 158 3.79 -0.38 4.50
N VAL A 159 3.17 -0.48 5.66
CA VAL A 159 2.28 0.54 6.21
C VAL A 159 2.55 0.72 7.71
N THR A 160 2.56 1.97 8.15
CA THR A 160 2.55 2.31 9.57
C THR A 160 1.15 2.76 9.94
N TYR A 161 0.53 2.05 10.88
CA TYR A 161 -0.77 2.41 11.44
C TYR A 161 -0.59 3.21 12.72
N ILE A 162 -1.29 4.32 12.84
CA ILE A 162 -1.31 5.17 14.04
C ILE A 162 -2.75 5.36 14.48
N LYS A 163 -3.05 5.02 15.74
CA LYS A 163 -4.29 5.40 16.40
C LYS A 163 -4.10 6.77 17.02
N ALA A 164 -4.76 7.77 16.48
CA ALA A 164 -4.62 9.18 16.85
C ALA A 164 -5.95 9.70 17.39
N TYR A 165 -5.94 10.54 18.43
CA TYR A 165 -7.15 11.19 18.90
C TYR A 165 -7.70 12.13 17.82
N ALA A 166 -9.02 12.04 17.57
CA ALA A 166 -9.79 13.00 16.80
C ALA A 166 -10.32 14.11 17.71
N ALA A 167 -11.05 15.05 17.12
CA ALA A 167 -11.84 16.08 17.81
C ALA A 167 -11.08 16.87 18.92
N SER A 168 -9.76 17.07 18.73
CA SER A 168 -8.94 17.85 19.67
C SER A 168 -9.00 19.35 19.38
N ASP A 169 -9.09 20.16 20.42
CA ASP A 169 -9.00 21.63 20.34
C ASP A 169 -7.58 22.15 20.08
N SER A 170 -6.61 21.27 19.95
CA SER A 170 -5.20 21.59 19.69
C SER A 170 -4.64 20.76 18.57
N ASN A 171 -3.63 21.31 17.87
CA ASN A 171 -2.92 20.59 16.84
C ASN A 171 -2.12 19.42 17.42
N SER A 172 -2.15 18.28 16.75
CA SER A 172 -1.29 17.14 17.01
C SER A 172 -0.37 16.90 15.84
N THR A 173 0.89 16.51 16.13
CA THR A 173 1.88 16.17 15.10
C THR A 173 2.44 14.81 15.41
N TYR A 174 2.40 13.92 14.43
CA TYR A 174 2.95 12.56 14.49
C TYR A 174 4.16 12.51 13.58
N THR A 175 5.33 12.23 14.15
CA THR A 175 6.57 12.06 13.40
C THR A 175 6.92 10.59 13.35
N LEU A 176 7.00 10.06 12.14
CA LEU A 176 7.43 8.68 11.86
C LEU A 176 8.92 8.71 11.55
N GLU A 177 9.72 8.11 12.41
CA GLU A 177 11.17 8.06 12.25
C GLU A 177 11.62 6.69 11.74
N GLY A 178 12.79 6.68 11.06
CA GLY A 178 13.40 5.45 10.59
C GLY A 178 12.60 4.77 9.49
N SER A 179 11.63 5.46 8.92
CA SER A 179 10.99 5.04 7.70
C SER A 179 11.95 5.29 6.54
N SER A 180 12.91 4.42 6.37
CA SER A 180 13.55 4.31 5.08
C SER A 180 12.47 4.04 4.05
N PRO A 181 12.43 4.72 2.89
CA PRO A 181 11.80 4.12 1.74
C PRO A 181 12.43 2.75 1.67
N VAL A 182 11.63 1.75 1.82
CA VAL A 182 11.99 0.38 1.95
C VAL A 182 13.34 0.15 1.29
N ASP A 183 14.39 -0.02 2.09
CA ASP A 183 15.62 -0.58 1.56
C ASP A 183 15.18 -1.90 0.96
N ALA A 184 15.37 -2.09 -0.35
CA ALA A 184 15.03 -3.34 -1.01
C ALA A 184 15.81 -4.53 -0.41
N ASP A 185 16.74 -4.25 0.49
CA ASP A 185 17.49 -5.23 1.26
C ASP A 185 16.54 -5.95 2.24
N GLY A 186 16.23 -7.20 1.88
CA GLY A 186 15.33 -8.06 2.63
C GLY A 186 13.83 -7.88 2.34
N GLN A 187 13.44 -7.07 1.36
CA GLN A 187 12.05 -6.94 0.94
C GLN A 187 11.56 -8.15 0.17
N THR A 188 10.34 -8.57 0.47
CA THR A 188 9.63 -9.59 -0.32
C THR A 188 8.56 -8.90 -1.18
N TYR A 189 8.63 -9.13 -2.49
CA TYR A 189 7.65 -8.70 -3.46
C TYR A 189 6.86 -9.92 -3.92
N GLU A 190 5.60 -10.01 -3.57
CA GLU A 190 4.75 -11.11 -4.01
C GLU A 190 4.36 -10.89 -5.48
N ALA A 191 4.64 -11.90 -6.30
CA ALA A 191 4.49 -11.79 -7.75
C ALA A 191 3.04 -11.62 -8.20
N GLU A 192 2.08 -12.15 -7.43
CA GLU A 192 0.65 -12.03 -7.69
C GLU A 192 0.13 -10.60 -7.57
N TYR A 193 0.88 -9.70 -6.90
CA TYR A 193 0.54 -8.27 -6.79
C TYR A 193 1.30 -7.40 -7.78
N ALA A 194 2.20 -8.00 -8.57
CA ALA A 194 2.99 -7.27 -9.58
C ALA A 194 2.22 -7.10 -10.90
N SER A 195 2.73 -6.27 -11.80
CA SER A 195 2.13 -6.09 -13.13
C SER A 195 2.43 -7.28 -14.03
N LEU A 196 1.38 -7.96 -14.48
CA LEU A 196 1.46 -9.11 -15.36
C LEU A 196 1.24 -8.71 -16.82
N PHE A 197 2.03 -9.27 -17.74
CA PHE A 197 1.92 -8.97 -19.16
C PHE A 197 2.09 -10.22 -20.04
N GLY A 198 1.70 -10.11 -21.33
CA GLY A 198 1.84 -11.12 -22.35
C GLY A 198 1.43 -10.60 -23.72
N ALA A 199 1.66 -11.37 -24.77
CA ALA A 199 1.34 -10.98 -26.15
C ALA A 199 -0.19 -10.93 -26.42
N SER A 200 -0.99 -11.65 -25.64
CA SER A 200 -2.46 -11.65 -25.66
C SER A 200 -2.99 -12.10 -24.31
N THR A 201 -4.29 -11.97 -24.07
CA THR A 201 -4.98 -12.45 -22.86
C THR A 201 -4.78 -13.95 -22.61
N ASP A 202 -4.68 -14.75 -23.66
CA ASP A 202 -4.49 -16.20 -23.55
C ASP A 202 -3.04 -16.59 -23.24
N THR A 203 -2.09 -15.70 -23.55
CA THR A 203 -0.64 -15.90 -23.35
C THR A 203 -0.05 -14.97 -22.28
N GLN A 204 -0.88 -14.21 -21.60
CA GLN A 204 -0.47 -13.36 -20.50
C GLN A 204 -0.21 -14.21 -19.25
N ALA A 205 0.83 -13.83 -18.50
CA ALA A 205 1.04 -14.35 -17.14
C ALA A 205 -0.22 -14.12 -16.29
N SER A 206 -0.56 -15.06 -15.42
CA SER A 206 -1.78 -14.98 -14.61
C SER A 206 -1.54 -15.50 -13.21
N VAL A 207 -2.31 -14.97 -12.24
CA VAL A 207 -2.30 -15.47 -10.86
C VAL A 207 -3.06 -16.79 -10.78
N ASN A 208 -2.48 -17.75 -10.05
CA ASN A 208 -3.07 -19.06 -9.82
C ASN A 208 -2.90 -19.48 -8.35
N GLN A 209 -3.69 -20.47 -7.92
CA GLN A 209 -3.71 -21.04 -6.56
C GLN A 209 -3.83 -22.56 -6.57
N ASN A 210 -3.72 -23.19 -7.74
CA ASN A 210 -3.96 -24.63 -7.93
C ASN A 210 -2.81 -25.54 -7.45
N HIS A 211 -1.72 -24.96 -6.92
CA HIS A 211 -0.61 -25.64 -6.29
C HIS A 211 -0.43 -25.13 -4.84
N SER A 212 0.23 -25.92 -3.99
CA SER A 212 0.47 -25.56 -2.60
C SER A 212 1.89 -25.05 -2.37
N GLY A 213 2.15 -24.46 -1.20
CA GLY A 213 3.49 -24.05 -0.74
C GLY A 213 3.97 -22.69 -1.26
N TYR A 214 3.14 -21.92 -1.95
CA TYR A 214 3.42 -20.50 -2.26
C TYR A 214 3.31 -19.62 -1.01
N SER A 215 3.91 -18.43 -1.06
CA SER A 215 3.68 -17.34 -0.13
C SER A 215 2.55 -16.43 -0.63
N GLY A 216 2.06 -15.51 0.22
CA GLY A 216 1.03 -14.55 -0.18
C GLY A 216 -0.32 -15.17 -0.51
N ALA A 217 -1.01 -14.60 -1.50
CA ALA A 217 -2.36 -14.98 -1.90
C ALA A 217 -2.42 -15.91 -3.13
N GLY A 218 -1.26 -16.25 -3.71
CA GLY A 218 -1.18 -17.08 -4.92
C GLY A 218 0.22 -17.11 -5.50
N PHE A 219 0.34 -17.45 -6.77
CA PHE A 219 1.59 -17.41 -7.52
C PHE A 219 1.32 -17.03 -8.98
N VAL A 220 2.36 -16.55 -9.66
CA VAL A 220 2.26 -16.22 -11.10
C VAL A 220 2.56 -17.44 -11.94
N ASP A 221 1.65 -17.77 -12.82
CA ASP A 221 1.69 -18.89 -13.76
C ASP A 221 1.67 -18.39 -15.21
N LYS A 222 1.77 -19.31 -16.18
CA LYS A 222 1.79 -19.07 -17.63
C LYS A 222 2.96 -18.20 -18.11
N LEU A 223 4.12 -18.39 -17.49
CA LEU A 223 5.36 -17.73 -17.91
C LEU A 223 6.09 -18.48 -19.06
N GLU A 224 5.53 -19.59 -19.56
CA GLU A 224 6.10 -20.36 -20.69
C GLU A 224 5.88 -19.71 -22.06
N ALA A 225 4.91 -18.82 -22.18
CA ALA A 225 4.64 -18.14 -23.44
C ALA A 225 5.67 -17.04 -23.72
N ALA A 226 6.16 -16.97 -24.95
CA ALA A 226 7.08 -15.92 -25.36
C ALA A 226 6.42 -14.54 -25.18
N GLY A 227 7.07 -13.65 -24.43
CA GLY A 227 6.56 -12.32 -24.12
C GLY A 227 5.63 -12.26 -22.91
N ALA A 228 5.38 -13.39 -22.22
CA ALA A 228 4.74 -13.37 -20.91
C ALA A 228 5.76 -13.00 -19.83
N GLY A 229 5.32 -12.27 -18.83
CA GLY A 229 6.21 -11.87 -17.75
C GLY A 229 5.51 -11.10 -16.62
N VAL A 230 6.34 -10.71 -15.68
CA VAL A 230 5.94 -9.96 -14.49
C VAL A 230 6.88 -8.78 -14.30
N THR A 231 6.32 -7.60 -14.01
CA THR A 231 7.09 -6.39 -13.70
C THR A 231 6.90 -6.04 -12.25
N PHE A 232 8.01 -5.98 -11.53
CA PHE A 232 8.07 -5.48 -10.16
C PHE A 232 8.56 -4.03 -10.18
N TYR A 233 8.02 -3.23 -9.27
CA TYR A 233 8.50 -1.89 -9.00
C TYR A 233 9.20 -1.91 -7.64
N ALA A 234 10.53 -1.92 -7.68
CA ALA A 234 11.36 -1.88 -6.48
C ALA A 234 11.98 -0.49 -6.33
N LYS A 235 11.86 0.10 -5.15
CA LYS A 235 12.54 1.35 -4.83
C LYS A 235 13.75 1.03 -3.98
N VAL A 236 14.91 1.54 -4.38
CA VAL A 236 16.16 1.40 -3.64
C VAL A 236 16.62 2.78 -3.15
N ALA A 237 17.22 2.81 -1.96
CA ALA A 237 17.71 4.05 -1.37
C ALA A 237 18.96 4.60 -2.10
N ASN A 238 19.79 3.71 -2.62
CA ASN A 238 21.00 4.05 -3.34
C ASN A 238 21.13 3.19 -4.60
N ALA A 239 21.63 3.77 -5.67
CA ALA A 239 22.01 3.00 -6.84
C ALA A 239 23.14 2.02 -6.49
N GLY A 240 23.03 0.78 -6.94
CA GLY A 240 24.02 -0.26 -6.66
C GLY A 240 23.62 -1.64 -7.14
N ASP A 241 24.48 -2.62 -6.87
CA ASP A 241 24.20 -4.03 -7.16
C ASP A 241 23.53 -4.67 -5.95
N TYR A 242 22.35 -5.23 -6.16
CA TYR A 242 21.52 -5.88 -5.15
C TYR A 242 21.40 -7.37 -5.42
N ASP A 243 21.48 -8.18 -4.37
CA ASP A 243 21.20 -9.61 -4.44
C ASP A 243 19.67 -9.81 -4.41
N VAL A 244 19.11 -10.25 -5.55
CA VAL A 244 17.68 -10.49 -5.71
C VAL A 244 17.41 -11.98 -5.79
N THR A 245 16.56 -12.49 -4.90
CA THR A 245 16.16 -13.90 -4.85
C THR A 245 14.77 -14.06 -5.48
N PHE A 246 14.68 -14.93 -6.48
CA PHE A 246 13.43 -15.34 -7.10
C PHE A 246 12.99 -16.69 -6.53
N ARG A 247 11.85 -16.69 -5.83
CA ARG A 247 11.22 -17.91 -5.37
C ARG A 247 10.36 -18.51 -6.49
N TYR A 248 10.57 -19.77 -6.83
CA TYR A 248 9.92 -20.42 -7.96
C TYR A 248 9.59 -21.89 -7.69
N ALA A 249 8.66 -22.44 -8.46
CA ALA A 249 8.45 -23.87 -8.61
C ALA A 249 8.65 -24.27 -10.09
N ASN A 250 9.35 -25.38 -10.33
CA ASN A 250 9.54 -25.97 -11.64
C ASN A 250 9.34 -27.50 -11.55
N GLY A 251 8.11 -27.94 -11.78
CA GLY A 251 7.74 -29.35 -11.74
C GLY A 251 8.21 -30.18 -12.95
N ASP A 252 8.72 -29.51 -14.01
CA ASP A 252 9.28 -30.20 -15.17
C ASP A 252 10.64 -30.85 -14.85
N ALA A 253 11.00 -31.87 -15.62
CA ALA A 253 12.30 -32.47 -15.48
C ALA A 253 13.47 -31.63 -16.02
N ALA A 254 13.17 -30.66 -16.91
CA ALA A 254 14.16 -29.75 -17.48
C ALA A 254 14.24 -28.44 -16.69
N GLU A 255 15.42 -27.84 -16.69
CA GLU A 255 15.57 -26.48 -16.18
C GLU A 255 14.77 -25.47 -17.04
N ARG A 256 14.26 -24.43 -16.40
CA ARG A 256 13.61 -23.29 -17.04
C ARG A 256 14.42 -22.03 -16.81
N SER A 257 14.14 -20.97 -17.58
CA SER A 257 14.79 -19.67 -17.39
C SER A 257 13.85 -18.55 -17.76
N LEU A 258 14.00 -17.42 -17.07
CA LEU A 258 13.35 -16.16 -17.40
C LEU A 258 14.40 -15.11 -17.76
N SER A 259 14.11 -14.30 -18.75
CA SER A 259 14.92 -13.11 -19.07
C SER A 259 14.63 -12.02 -18.06
N VAL A 260 15.68 -11.43 -17.49
CA VAL A 260 15.58 -10.36 -16.48
C VAL A 260 15.99 -9.04 -17.10
N TYR A 261 15.18 -8.03 -16.87
CA TYR A 261 15.41 -6.65 -17.33
C TYR A 261 15.33 -5.71 -16.11
N VAL A 262 16.19 -4.71 -16.07
CA VAL A 262 16.14 -3.61 -15.10
C VAL A 262 15.97 -2.30 -15.87
N ASN A 263 14.93 -1.54 -15.58
CA ASN A 263 14.62 -0.28 -16.26
C ASN A 263 14.66 -0.40 -17.79
N GLY A 264 14.12 -1.52 -18.32
CA GLY A 264 14.10 -1.82 -19.76
C GLY A 264 15.40 -2.37 -20.34
N SER A 265 16.49 -2.42 -19.58
CA SER A 265 17.79 -2.97 -20.03
C SER A 265 17.89 -4.47 -19.67
N TYR A 266 18.24 -5.29 -20.66
CA TYR A 266 18.47 -6.72 -20.42
C TYR A 266 19.71 -6.93 -19.56
N ILE A 267 19.53 -7.66 -18.44
CA ILE A 267 20.63 -7.96 -17.51
C ILE A 267 21.13 -9.40 -17.69
N GLY A 268 20.25 -10.34 -17.94
CA GLY A 268 20.62 -11.74 -18.05
C GLY A 268 19.42 -12.68 -17.98
N LYS A 269 19.68 -13.94 -17.69
CA LYS A 269 18.66 -14.96 -17.43
C LYS A 269 18.82 -15.53 -16.03
N THR A 270 17.72 -15.68 -15.33
CA THR A 270 17.68 -16.54 -14.15
C THR A 270 17.56 -18.00 -14.58
N ILE A 271 18.26 -18.90 -13.91
CA ILE A 271 18.21 -20.33 -14.15
C ILE A 271 17.43 -20.98 -13.02
N MET A 272 16.40 -21.71 -13.38
CA MET A 272 15.44 -22.36 -12.47
C MET A 272 15.46 -23.86 -12.69
N PRO A 273 16.37 -24.61 -12.02
CA PRO A 273 16.40 -26.06 -12.08
C PRO A 273 15.08 -26.72 -11.71
N SER A 274 14.89 -27.99 -12.08
CA SER A 274 13.71 -28.73 -11.66
C SER A 274 13.63 -28.83 -10.14
N THR A 275 12.44 -28.52 -9.58
CA THR A 275 12.12 -28.77 -8.17
C THR A 275 11.46 -30.14 -7.97
N GLY A 276 11.24 -30.88 -9.06
CA GLY A 276 10.64 -32.21 -9.07
C GLY A 276 9.11 -32.22 -8.98
N HIS A 277 8.50 -31.18 -8.47
CA HIS A 277 7.04 -31.04 -8.34
C HIS A 277 6.63 -29.58 -8.31
N TRP A 278 5.44 -29.26 -8.83
CA TRP A 278 4.91 -27.90 -8.84
C TRP A 278 4.53 -27.36 -7.45
N ASP A 279 4.39 -28.21 -6.43
CA ASP A 279 4.16 -27.84 -5.03
C ASP A 279 5.48 -27.73 -4.22
N THR A 280 6.64 -27.89 -4.89
CA THR A 280 7.97 -27.76 -4.27
C THR A 280 8.62 -26.49 -4.78
N TRP A 281 8.99 -25.63 -3.85
CA TRP A 281 9.54 -24.30 -4.13
C TRP A 281 11.04 -24.26 -3.82
N ALA A 282 11.77 -23.52 -4.63
CA ALA A 282 13.20 -23.26 -4.47
C ALA A 282 13.48 -21.78 -4.75
N ASP A 283 14.69 -21.36 -4.40
CA ASP A 283 15.18 -20.01 -4.57
C ASP A 283 16.28 -19.95 -5.63
N CYS A 284 16.25 -18.89 -6.45
CA CYS A 284 17.28 -18.58 -7.44
C CYS A 284 17.79 -17.17 -7.19
N LEU A 285 19.09 -17.02 -6.95
CA LEU A 285 19.74 -15.74 -6.67
C LEU A 285 20.29 -15.13 -7.96
N MET A 286 20.11 -13.83 -8.14
CA MET A 286 20.71 -13.03 -9.21
C MET A 286 21.08 -11.65 -8.69
N GLN A 287 22.27 -11.14 -9.06
CA GLN A 287 22.67 -9.78 -8.76
C GLN A 287 22.12 -8.82 -9.82
N LEU A 288 21.41 -7.77 -9.38
CA LEU A 288 20.76 -6.80 -10.27
C LEU A 288 21.25 -5.37 -9.96
N PRO A 289 21.62 -4.57 -10.98
CA PRO A 289 21.97 -3.16 -10.83
C PRO A 289 20.68 -2.32 -10.71
N LEU A 290 20.27 -2.00 -9.49
CA LEU A 290 19.10 -1.18 -9.21
C LEU A 290 19.50 0.29 -9.00
N ALA A 291 18.63 1.24 -9.45
CA ALA A 291 18.87 2.68 -9.33
C ALA A 291 17.57 3.47 -9.22
#